data_28ef99bdb44d1ed304f794bd0b927671
#
_entry.id   28ef99bdb44d1ed304f794bd0b927671
#
_cell.length_a   1.000
_cell.length_b   1.000
_cell.length_c   1.000
_cell.angle_alpha   90.00
_cell.angle_beta   90.00
_cell.angle_gamma   90.00
#
_symmetry.space_group_name_H-M   'P 1'
#
loop_
_entity.id
_entity.type
_entity.pdbx_description
1 polymer ?
#
loop_
_entity_poly.entity_id
_entity_poly.type
_entity_poly.pdbx_seq_one_letter_code
_entity_poly.pdbx_strand_id
1 'polypeptide(L)'
;RDRSVSRGLGDVYKRQFINYMMKNTMKKILSFRKMYLVGALLMGISWTSCSDDDGVALPIELTNVTTIADMNTTIEEAALGDFIAVHGTGLDVHNIDSILIDDIKLDMQEVYTEDDILFIKIPVKLATKKTDKISIYNTAGCFEIPFKTVAPNLKLSRMFNEYTAPGDTIMIYGDFFNLYEIDSLNAVVDFNGKVSPVIKSANNYLTAKVPVDVDKNIKIKVKGVKYNVEAVCPGRYYDCDFMIMDFDEYLPSSMTNVVTDEKDPQRLSGNFLRIDDKSEYSSWWYIAERGDIPYTDDMLGLESCKNYVVKCEFRTSNQFIKDRIRFCNYLYWAAPTCDWVATDFNIQNFNRWETITLPFNVYLSEDYPDYHPGSYTSFNMRLEIDPEIARNFAFDNIRICRKGD
;
A
#
# COMPACT_ATOMS: atom_id res chain seq x y z
N ARG A 1 9.68 -7.53 0.77
CA ARG A 1 10.56 -7.12 -0.36
C ARG A 1 9.91 -6.12 -1.32
N ASP A 2 9.04 -5.24 -0.84
CA ASP A 2 8.40 -4.19 -1.65
C ASP A 2 8.63 -2.77 -1.13
N ARG A 3 9.81 -2.54 -0.52
CA ARG A 3 10.31 -1.17 -0.26
C ARG A 3 11.00 -0.54 -1.47
N SER A 4 11.06 -1.21 -2.63
CA SER A 4 11.88 -0.78 -3.76
C SER A 4 11.13 0.00 -4.85
N VAL A 5 9.82 -0.06 -4.94
CA VAL A 5 9.10 0.53 -6.08
C VAL A 5 8.90 2.04 -5.93
N SER A 6 8.56 2.54 -4.75
CA SER A 6 8.38 3.99 -4.57
C SER A 6 9.71 4.77 -4.47
N ARG A 7 10.79 4.11 -4.00
CA ARG A 7 12.13 4.69 -4.05
C ARG A 7 12.73 4.69 -5.46
N GLY A 8 12.39 3.69 -6.28
CA GLY A 8 12.91 3.55 -7.65
C GLY A 8 12.42 4.64 -8.60
N LEU A 9 11.14 5.05 -8.53
CA LEU A 9 10.63 6.10 -9.41
C LEU A 9 11.26 7.46 -9.09
N GLY A 10 11.31 7.86 -7.83
CA GLY A 10 11.95 9.11 -7.42
C GLY A 10 13.44 9.18 -7.80
N ASP A 11 14.17 8.05 -7.70
CA ASP A 11 15.57 7.98 -8.10
C ASP A 11 15.77 7.98 -9.62
N VAL A 12 14.85 7.43 -10.40
CA VAL A 12 14.91 7.49 -11.86
C VAL A 12 14.70 8.91 -12.36
N TYR A 13 13.70 9.63 -11.85
CA TYR A 13 13.46 11.03 -12.21
C TYR A 13 14.60 11.93 -11.74
N LYS A 14 15.13 11.72 -10.54
CA LYS A 14 16.29 12.45 -10.03
C LYS A 14 17.55 12.22 -10.90
N ARG A 15 17.77 11.00 -11.37
CA ARG A 15 18.87 10.67 -12.32
C ARG A 15 18.62 11.27 -13.70
N GLN A 16 17.38 11.29 -14.19
CA GLN A 16 17.04 11.95 -15.45
C GLN A 16 17.28 13.46 -15.37
N PHE A 17 16.83 14.10 -14.29
CA PHE A 17 17.08 15.52 -14.03
C PHE A 17 18.58 15.83 -13.92
N ILE A 18 19.33 15.06 -13.12
CA ILE A 18 20.79 15.23 -12.99
C ILE A 18 21.49 15.01 -14.34
N ASN A 19 21.06 14.01 -15.13
CA ASN A 19 21.64 13.76 -16.45
C ASN A 19 21.31 14.85 -17.45
N TYR A 20 20.10 15.42 -17.41
CA TYR A 20 19.72 16.58 -18.23
C TYR A 20 20.57 17.81 -17.85
N MET A 21 20.66 18.10 -16.55
CA MET A 21 21.49 19.19 -16.02
C MET A 21 22.96 19.02 -16.36
N MET A 22 23.54 17.82 -16.17
CA MET A 22 24.96 17.57 -16.54
C MET A 22 25.20 17.69 -18.04
N LYS A 23 24.24 17.23 -18.88
CA LYS A 23 24.38 17.31 -20.34
C LYS A 23 24.36 18.74 -20.84
N ASN A 24 23.57 19.61 -20.22
CA ASN A 24 23.49 21.03 -20.56
C ASN A 24 24.64 21.82 -19.98
N THR A 25 25.07 21.54 -18.74
CA THR A 25 26.26 22.12 -18.14
C THR A 25 27.53 21.80 -18.95
N MET A 26 27.66 20.55 -19.45
CA MET A 26 28.78 20.20 -20.35
C MET A 26 28.71 20.91 -21.70
N LYS A 27 27.53 21.14 -22.26
CA LYS A 27 27.38 21.95 -23.48
C LYS A 27 27.80 23.42 -23.23
N LYS A 28 27.42 24.01 -22.10
CA LYS A 28 27.82 25.37 -21.71
C LYS A 28 29.35 25.43 -21.50
N ILE A 29 29.97 24.49 -20.82
CA ILE A 29 31.44 24.44 -20.63
C ILE A 29 32.18 24.33 -21.96
N LEU A 30 31.66 23.55 -22.91
CA LEU A 30 32.23 23.46 -24.26
C LEU A 30 32.02 24.73 -25.08
N SER A 31 30.93 25.44 -24.90
CA SER A 31 30.65 26.77 -25.49
C SER A 31 31.58 27.84 -24.90
N PHE A 32 31.76 27.87 -23.58
CA PHE A 32 32.69 28.78 -22.91
C PHE A 32 34.15 28.57 -23.34
N ARG A 33 34.62 27.35 -23.56
CA ARG A 33 35.97 27.08 -24.06
C ARG A 33 36.21 27.64 -25.47
N LYS A 34 35.19 27.72 -26.32
CA LYS A 34 35.29 28.37 -27.64
C LYS A 34 35.27 29.90 -27.53
N MET A 35 34.66 30.47 -26.50
CA MET A 35 34.57 31.92 -26.29
C MET A 35 35.85 32.53 -25.66
N TYR A 36 36.58 31.77 -24.84
CA TYR A 36 37.84 32.22 -24.26
C TYR A 36 38.97 32.39 -25.28
N LEU A 37 38.90 31.76 -26.45
CA LEU A 37 39.89 31.90 -27.52
C LEU A 37 39.69 33.14 -28.40
N VAL A 38 38.53 33.82 -28.31
CA VAL A 38 38.23 35.05 -29.05
C VAL A 38 38.31 36.29 -28.16
N GLY A 39 38.19 36.11 -26.82
CA GLY A 39 38.16 37.24 -25.86
C GLY A 39 39.51 37.80 -25.42
N ALA A 40 40.63 37.18 -25.83
CA ALA A 40 41.97 37.64 -25.44
C ALA A 40 42.53 38.82 -26.30
N LEU A 41 41.74 39.36 -27.24
CA LEU A 41 42.21 40.39 -28.17
C LEU A 41 41.56 41.77 -28.00
N LEU A 42 40.68 41.96 -27.03
CA LEU A 42 40.01 43.26 -26.80
C LEU A 42 39.97 43.62 -25.31
N MET A 43 41.15 43.82 -24.67
CA MET A 43 41.28 44.61 -23.44
C MET A 43 41.62 46.01 -23.79
N GLY A 44 40.68 46.89 -23.80
CA GLY A 44 40.85 48.31 -23.87
C GLY A 44 39.55 49.06 -23.61
N ILE A 45 39.48 49.68 -22.44
CA ILE A 45 38.67 50.86 -22.11
C ILE A 45 37.14 50.61 -21.97
N SER A 46 36.62 50.64 -20.74
CA SER A 46 35.85 51.80 -20.28
C SER A 46 35.31 51.54 -18.86
N TRP A 47 35.73 52.43 -18.01
CA TRP A 47 35.06 52.76 -16.75
C TRP A 47 33.77 53.47 -17.09
N THR A 48 32.61 52.88 -16.65
CA THR A 48 31.47 53.75 -16.32
C THR A 48 30.47 52.95 -15.51
N SER A 49 30.09 53.57 -14.41
CA SER A 49 28.76 53.62 -13.85
C SER A 49 28.23 52.41 -13.15
N CYS A 50 28.35 52.46 -11.83
CA CYS A 50 27.24 51.98 -10.98
C CYS A 50 25.99 52.76 -11.40
N SER A 51 25.12 52.16 -12.13
CA SER A 51 23.71 52.46 -12.06
C SER A 51 23.15 51.54 -10.95
N ASP A 52 22.69 52.11 -9.86
CA ASP A 52 21.65 51.54 -9.04
C ASP A 52 20.48 51.31 -9.99
N ASP A 53 20.49 50.17 -10.65
CA ASP A 53 19.32 49.67 -11.36
C ASP A 53 18.38 49.23 -10.27
N ASP A 54 17.49 50.12 -9.84
CA ASP A 54 16.28 49.79 -9.13
C ASP A 54 15.50 48.85 -10.11
N GLY A 55 15.88 47.58 -10.08
CA GLY A 55 15.42 46.57 -11.03
C GLY A 55 13.90 46.47 -11.00
N VAL A 56 13.26 47.17 -11.92
CA VAL A 56 11.84 46.95 -12.21
C VAL A 56 11.72 45.51 -12.65
N ALA A 57 11.08 44.68 -11.82
CA ALA A 57 10.87 43.30 -12.18
C ALA A 57 10.20 43.21 -13.56
N LEU A 58 10.76 42.37 -14.41
CA LEU A 58 10.19 42.13 -15.72
C LEU A 58 8.86 41.39 -15.61
N PRO A 59 7.86 41.75 -16.39
CA PRO A 59 6.60 40.99 -16.43
C PRO A 59 6.88 39.54 -16.89
N ILE A 60 6.17 38.61 -16.27
CA ILE A 60 6.25 37.18 -16.61
C ILE A 60 5.10 36.85 -17.56
N GLU A 61 5.38 36.12 -18.63
CA GLU A 61 4.34 35.54 -19.49
C GLU A 61 4.46 34.04 -19.46
N LEU A 62 3.39 33.33 -19.08
CA LEU A 62 3.32 31.87 -18.99
C LEU A 62 2.65 31.31 -20.23
N THR A 63 3.26 30.31 -20.88
CA THR A 63 2.76 29.76 -22.14
C THR A 63 2.17 28.36 -21.98
N ASN A 64 2.88 27.43 -21.39
CA ASN A 64 2.45 26.05 -21.19
C ASN A 64 3.23 25.35 -20.09
N VAL A 65 2.74 24.19 -19.70
CA VAL A 65 3.43 23.27 -18.76
C VAL A 65 3.69 21.94 -19.47
N THR A 66 4.86 21.36 -19.24
CA THR A 66 5.27 20.06 -19.80
C THR A 66 5.88 19.18 -18.74
N THR A 67 6.10 17.90 -19.05
CA THR A 67 6.96 17.04 -18.21
C THR A 67 8.44 17.32 -18.53
N ILE A 68 9.36 17.06 -17.59
CA ILE A 68 10.79 17.11 -17.89
C ILE A 68 11.25 16.03 -18.87
N ALA A 69 10.52 14.93 -18.99
CA ALA A 69 10.85 13.84 -19.90
C ALA A 69 10.46 14.15 -21.35
N ASP A 70 9.39 14.91 -21.55
CA ASP A 70 8.90 15.38 -22.85
C ASP A 70 8.54 16.87 -22.76
N MET A 71 9.45 17.71 -23.22
CA MET A 71 9.32 19.17 -23.22
C MET A 71 8.46 19.71 -24.37
N ASN A 72 7.95 18.86 -25.24
CA ASN A 72 7.17 19.27 -26.40
C ASN A 72 5.66 19.06 -26.23
N THR A 73 5.28 18.18 -25.32
CA THR A 73 3.85 17.86 -25.07
C THR A 73 3.35 18.64 -23.87
N THR A 74 2.37 19.51 -24.10
CA THR A 74 1.69 20.25 -23.03
C THR A 74 0.86 19.29 -22.16
N ILE A 75 0.93 19.49 -20.85
CA ILE A 75 0.12 18.80 -19.87
C ILE A 75 -0.71 19.80 -19.06
N GLU A 76 -1.90 19.39 -18.64
CA GLU A 76 -2.82 20.19 -17.82
C GLU A 76 -2.87 19.70 -16.36
N GLU A 77 -2.32 18.49 -16.10
CA GLU A 77 -2.28 17.91 -14.77
C GLU A 77 -1.05 17.02 -14.58
N ALA A 78 -0.61 16.87 -13.32
CA ALA A 78 0.41 15.89 -12.93
C ALA A 78 0.24 15.46 -11.47
N ALA A 79 0.86 14.32 -11.11
CA ALA A 79 0.75 13.75 -9.78
C ALA A 79 1.61 14.51 -8.75
N LEU A 80 1.21 14.43 -7.48
CA LEU A 80 2.03 14.94 -6.38
C LEU A 80 3.41 14.26 -6.38
N GLY A 81 4.46 15.07 -6.30
CA GLY A 81 5.84 14.61 -6.32
C GLY A 81 6.49 14.57 -7.71
N ASP A 82 5.71 14.76 -8.78
CA ASP A 82 6.25 14.84 -10.13
C ASP A 82 7.05 16.14 -10.34
N PHE A 83 7.98 16.09 -11.29
CA PHE A 83 8.69 17.26 -11.76
C PHE A 83 8.09 17.74 -13.08
N ILE A 84 7.82 19.03 -13.16
CA ILE A 84 7.26 19.69 -14.33
C ILE A 84 8.14 20.85 -14.77
N ALA A 85 7.97 21.27 -16.02
CA ALA A 85 8.59 22.43 -16.60
C ALA A 85 7.50 23.42 -17.02
N VAL A 86 7.56 24.63 -16.48
CA VAL A 86 6.68 25.75 -16.87
C VAL A 86 7.45 26.62 -17.85
N HIS A 87 6.87 26.82 -19.02
CA HIS A 87 7.46 27.61 -20.12
C HIS A 87 6.86 29.01 -20.14
N GLY A 88 7.71 29.98 -20.51
CA GLY A 88 7.26 31.38 -20.56
C GLY A 88 8.35 32.31 -20.97
N THR A 89 8.21 33.59 -20.61
CA THR A 89 9.25 34.63 -20.70
C THR A 89 9.39 35.32 -19.37
N GLY A 90 10.59 35.80 -19.07
CA GLY A 90 10.90 36.45 -17.79
C GLY A 90 11.00 35.49 -16.61
N LEU A 91 11.10 34.19 -16.87
CA LEU A 91 11.21 33.13 -15.86
C LEU A 91 12.66 32.98 -15.38
N ASP A 92 13.17 33.98 -14.66
CA ASP A 92 14.44 33.91 -13.94
C ASP A 92 14.18 33.81 -12.44
N VAL A 93 14.87 32.89 -11.74
CA VAL A 93 14.70 32.69 -10.29
C VAL A 93 14.94 33.97 -9.51
N HIS A 94 15.81 34.88 -10.02
CA HIS A 94 16.09 36.21 -9.43
C HIS A 94 14.97 37.21 -9.66
N ASN A 95 14.07 36.96 -10.63
CA ASN A 95 12.90 37.78 -10.94
C ASN A 95 11.61 37.21 -10.28
N ILE A 96 11.71 36.12 -9.52
CA ILE A 96 10.55 35.44 -8.92
C ILE A 96 10.63 35.51 -7.38
N ASP A 97 9.64 36.12 -6.75
CA ASP A 97 9.56 36.22 -5.28
C ASP A 97 8.95 34.95 -4.65
N SER A 98 7.97 34.37 -5.29
CA SER A 98 7.36 33.13 -4.80
C SER A 98 6.53 32.44 -5.87
N ILE A 99 6.37 31.11 -5.70
CA ILE A 99 5.56 30.24 -6.54
C ILE A 99 4.58 29.49 -5.65
N LEU A 100 3.33 29.46 -6.05
CA LEU A 100 2.28 28.66 -5.43
C LEU A 100 1.73 27.65 -6.44
N ILE A 101 1.49 26.43 -5.99
CA ILE A 101 0.64 25.47 -6.67
C ILE A 101 -0.60 25.29 -5.79
N ASP A 102 -1.76 25.67 -6.30
CA ASP A 102 -2.95 25.90 -5.50
C ASP A 102 -2.70 26.94 -4.38
N ASP A 103 -2.78 26.56 -3.09
CA ASP A 103 -2.42 27.40 -1.94
C ASP A 103 -1.09 26.98 -1.28
N ILE A 104 -0.32 26.10 -1.93
CA ILE A 104 0.94 25.59 -1.39
C ILE A 104 2.11 26.39 -1.96
N LYS A 105 2.77 27.16 -1.09
CA LYS A 105 3.99 27.89 -1.46
C LYS A 105 5.16 26.90 -1.59
N LEU A 106 5.90 27.01 -2.71
CA LEU A 106 7.08 26.20 -2.96
C LEU A 106 8.30 26.75 -2.19
N ASP A 107 9.23 25.84 -1.88
CA ASP A 107 10.55 26.24 -1.41
C ASP A 107 11.39 26.68 -2.61
N MET A 108 11.75 27.95 -2.64
CA MET A 108 12.53 28.53 -3.73
C MET A 108 13.93 27.92 -3.87
N GLN A 109 14.42 27.19 -2.85
CA GLN A 109 15.69 26.44 -2.95
C GLN A 109 15.59 25.19 -3.83
N GLU A 110 14.38 24.69 -4.06
CA GLU A 110 14.10 23.54 -4.93
C GLU A 110 13.65 23.97 -6.34
N VAL A 111 13.71 25.26 -6.66
CA VAL A 111 13.27 25.84 -7.94
C VAL A 111 14.48 26.15 -8.81
N TYR A 112 14.41 25.80 -10.08
CA TYR A 112 15.47 26.07 -11.07
C TYR A 112 14.88 26.74 -12.29
N THR A 113 15.66 27.66 -12.87
CA THR A 113 15.31 28.30 -14.14
C THR A 113 16.46 28.15 -15.14
N GLU A 114 16.14 27.88 -16.40
CA GLU A 114 17.07 27.82 -17.51
C GLU A 114 16.36 28.18 -18.81
N ASP A 115 16.89 29.16 -19.57
CA ASP A 115 16.37 29.55 -20.88
C ASP A 115 14.84 29.81 -20.90
N ASP A 116 14.33 30.64 -19.96
CA ASP A 116 12.90 30.94 -19.77
C ASP A 116 12.01 29.73 -19.47
N ILE A 117 12.59 28.68 -18.90
CA ILE A 117 11.88 27.51 -18.42
C ILE A 117 12.08 27.41 -16.91
N LEU A 118 10.99 27.26 -16.19
CA LEU A 118 10.96 27.08 -14.76
C LEU A 118 10.71 25.60 -14.43
N PHE A 119 11.67 24.98 -13.74
CA PHE A 119 11.59 23.58 -13.28
C PHE A 119 11.20 23.54 -11.83
N ILE A 120 10.07 22.90 -11.54
CA ILE A 120 9.52 22.76 -10.20
C ILE A 120 9.09 21.33 -9.91
N LYS A 121 9.13 20.99 -8.64
CA LYS A 121 8.56 19.74 -8.13
C LYS A 121 7.21 20.01 -7.51
N ILE A 122 6.19 19.25 -7.89
CA ILE A 122 4.88 19.32 -7.25
C ILE A 122 5.02 18.82 -5.80
N PRO A 123 4.60 19.60 -4.79
CA PRO A 123 4.70 19.19 -3.40
C PRO A 123 3.91 17.90 -3.11
N VAL A 124 4.48 17.01 -2.29
CA VAL A 124 3.76 15.83 -1.78
C VAL A 124 2.92 16.24 -0.58
N LYS A 125 1.97 17.12 -0.82
CA LYS A 125 1.06 17.69 0.17
C LYS A 125 -0.25 18.05 -0.50
N LEU A 126 -1.37 17.90 0.22
CA LEU A 126 -2.66 18.34 -0.27
C LEU A 126 -2.86 19.84 -0.01
N ALA A 127 -3.40 20.52 -1.01
CA ALA A 127 -3.84 21.90 -0.86
C ALA A 127 -5.04 21.99 0.08
N THR A 128 -5.08 23.02 0.92
CA THR A 128 -6.24 23.32 1.76
C THR A 128 -7.32 24.01 0.92
N LYS A 129 -6.87 24.84 -0.02
CA LYS A 129 -7.75 25.51 -0.99
C LYS A 129 -7.26 25.17 -2.41
N LYS A 130 -8.05 24.37 -3.11
CA LYS A 130 -7.77 23.99 -4.48
C LYS A 130 -8.16 25.13 -5.43
N THR A 131 -7.22 25.59 -6.23
CA THR A 131 -7.43 26.67 -7.22
C THR A 131 -7.20 26.19 -8.66
N ASP A 132 -6.61 24.99 -8.82
CA ASP A 132 -6.22 24.37 -10.09
C ASP A 132 -5.33 25.32 -10.94
N LYS A 133 -4.33 25.96 -10.27
CA LYS A 133 -3.42 26.92 -10.89
C LYS A 133 -2.01 26.79 -10.32
N ILE A 134 -1.04 27.17 -11.16
CA ILE A 134 0.29 27.59 -10.73
C ILE A 134 0.28 29.11 -10.76
N SER A 135 0.66 29.77 -9.66
CA SER A 135 0.73 31.21 -9.51
C SER A 135 2.16 31.62 -9.21
N ILE A 136 2.74 32.50 -10.01
CA ILE A 136 4.08 33.03 -9.88
C ILE A 136 3.98 34.51 -9.56
N TYR A 137 4.68 34.92 -8.49
CA TYR A 137 4.65 36.30 -8.00
C TYR A 137 6.01 36.95 -8.14
N ASN A 138 6.01 38.19 -8.57
CA ASN A 138 7.15 39.10 -8.46
C ASN A 138 6.63 40.52 -8.18
N THR A 139 7.53 41.51 -8.09
CA THR A 139 7.16 42.91 -7.84
C THR A 139 6.28 43.55 -8.92
N ALA A 140 6.25 42.99 -10.16
CA ALA A 140 5.38 43.44 -11.24
C ALA A 140 3.95 42.90 -11.12
N GLY A 141 3.72 41.79 -10.40
CA GLY A 141 2.38 41.22 -10.19
C GLY A 141 2.33 39.74 -9.93
N CYS A 142 1.13 39.18 -10.20
CA CYS A 142 0.83 37.75 -10.11
C CYS A 142 0.50 37.22 -11.51
N PHE A 143 1.16 36.15 -11.89
CA PHE A 143 1.01 35.50 -13.20
C PHE A 143 0.55 34.06 -12.99
N GLU A 144 -0.50 33.67 -13.66
CA GLU A 144 -1.17 32.40 -13.40
C GLU A 144 -1.30 31.57 -14.67
N ILE A 145 -1.14 30.25 -14.51
CA ILE A 145 -1.45 29.27 -15.56
C ILE A 145 -2.35 28.19 -14.97
N PRO A 146 -3.43 27.76 -15.65
CA PRO A 146 -4.25 26.63 -15.23
C PRO A 146 -3.41 25.36 -15.14
N PHE A 147 -3.50 24.68 -14.02
CA PHE A 147 -2.79 23.43 -13.82
C PHE A 147 -3.37 22.66 -12.62
N LYS A 148 -3.65 21.38 -12.80
CA LYS A 148 -4.29 20.56 -11.78
C LYS A 148 -3.32 19.58 -11.16
N THR A 149 -3.31 19.54 -9.83
CA THR A 149 -2.59 18.52 -9.07
C THR A 149 -3.45 17.27 -8.86
N VAL A 150 -2.88 16.08 -9.11
CA VAL A 150 -3.54 14.79 -8.92
C VAL A 150 -2.96 14.11 -7.69
N ALA A 151 -3.79 13.93 -6.66
CA ALA A 151 -3.43 13.19 -5.47
C ALA A 151 -3.79 11.71 -5.63
N PRO A 152 -2.96 10.76 -5.14
CA PRO A 152 -3.35 9.36 -5.07
C PRO A 152 -4.51 9.19 -4.10
N ASN A 153 -5.44 8.30 -4.39
CA ASN A 153 -6.57 8.04 -3.49
C ASN A 153 -6.10 7.41 -2.16
N LEU A 154 -6.75 7.81 -1.07
CA LEU A 154 -6.64 7.10 0.20
C LEU A 154 -7.06 5.64 -0.03
N LYS A 155 -6.22 4.69 0.39
CA LYS A 155 -6.45 3.27 0.14
C LYS A 155 -6.29 2.47 1.42
N LEU A 156 -7.23 1.58 1.69
CA LEU A 156 -7.08 0.52 2.68
C LEU A 156 -6.72 -0.78 1.98
N SER A 157 -5.85 -1.57 2.58
CA SER A 157 -5.37 -2.82 1.99
C SER A 157 -5.88 -4.05 2.74
N ARG A 158 -5.86 -4.03 4.08
CA ARG A 158 -6.36 -5.13 4.93
C ARG A 158 -6.46 -4.72 6.40
N MET A 159 -7.20 -5.50 7.17
CA MET A 159 -7.06 -5.55 8.63
C MET A 159 -5.90 -6.47 9.00
N PHE A 160 -5.23 -6.20 10.11
CA PHE A 160 -4.19 -7.10 10.63
C PHE A 160 -4.81 -8.40 11.13
N ASN A 161 -5.88 -8.30 11.89
CA ASN A 161 -6.67 -9.42 12.38
C ASN A 161 -8.15 -9.08 12.22
N GLU A 162 -8.86 -9.83 11.36
CA GLU A 162 -10.29 -9.63 11.09
C GLU A 162 -11.17 -10.05 12.28
N TYR A 163 -10.64 -10.90 13.18
CA TYR A 163 -11.32 -11.40 14.39
C TYR A 163 -10.84 -10.68 15.67
N THR A 164 -10.33 -9.45 15.54
CA THR A 164 -10.02 -8.62 16.73
C THR A 164 -11.27 -8.49 17.60
N ALA A 165 -11.18 -8.86 18.87
CA ALA A 165 -12.34 -8.88 19.78
C ALA A 165 -12.93 -7.46 19.99
N PRO A 166 -14.26 -7.34 20.18
CA PRO A 166 -14.89 -6.11 20.59
C PRO A 166 -14.24 -5.53 21.86
N GLY A 167 -13.92 -4.24 21.85
CA GLY A 167 -13.19 -3.58 22.93
C GLY A 167 -11.67 -3.60 22.80
N ASP A 168 -11.12 -4.42 21.91
CA ASP A 168 -9.68 -4.48 21.64
C ASP A 168 -9.25 -3.50 20.54
N THR A 169 -7.95 -3.38 20.33
CA THR A 169 -7.37 -2.48 19.34
C THR A 169 -7.12 -3.21 18.03
N ILE A 170 -7.84 -2.84 16.98
CA ILE A 170 -7.60 -3.30 15.62
C ILE A 170 -6.53 -2.45 14.93
N MET A 171 -5.72 -3.08 14.09
CA MET A 171 -4.80 -2.42 13.18
C MET A 171 -5.26 -2.58 11.74
N ILE A 172 -5.30 -1.49 11.00
CA ILE A 172 -5.73 -1.44 9.60
C ILE A 172 -4.57 -0.92 8.77
N TYR A 173 -4.22 -1.64 7.71
CA TYR A 173 -3.19 -1.26 6.76
C TYR A 173 -3.79 -0.52 5.55
N GLY A 174 -2.99 0.36 4.99
CA GLY A 174 -3.36 1.16 3.82
C GLY A 174 -2.21 2.01 3.34
N ASP A 175 -2.50 2.96 2.46
CA ASP A 175 -1.52 3.87 1.90
C ASP A 175 -1.99 5.32 2.01
N PHE A 176 -1.03 6.24 2.08
CA PHE A 176 -1.23 7.69 2.06
C PHE A 176 -1.91 8.28 3.30
N PHE A 177 -1.89 7.59 4.44
CA PHE A 177 -2.49 8.12 5.67
C PHE A 177 -1.87 9.46 6.09
N ASN A 178 -0.54 9.62 5.97
CA ASN A 178 0.11 10.89 6.27
C ASN A 178 -0.30 12.00 5.30
N LEU A 179 -0.49 11.69 4.02
CA LEU A 179 -0.91 12.65 3.00
C LEU A 179 -2.27 13.26 3.33
N TYR A 180 -3.20 12.40 3.78
CA TYR A 180 -4.57 12.80 4.13
C TYR A 180 -4.73 13.20 5.60
N GLU A 181 -3.61 13.30 6.34
CA GLU A 181 -3.62 13.62 7.77
C GLU A 181 -4.59 12.73 8.56
N ILE A 182 -4.59 11.42 8.24
CA ILE A 182 -5.38 10.43 8.97
C ILE A 182 -4.72 10.19 10.33
N ASP A 183 -5.20 10.87 11.35
CA ASP A 183 -4.68 10.82 12.73
C ASP A 183 -5.81 10.88 13.77
N SER A 184 -5.45 10.92 15.04
CA SER A 184 -6.40 10.92 16.14
C SER A 184 -7.29 12.17 16.25
N LEU A 185 -6.94 13.26 15.57
CA LEU A 185 -7.69 14.52 15.57
C LEU A 185 -8.59 14.63 14.35
N ASN A 186 -8.17 14.07 13.23
CA ASN A 186 -8.76 14.33 11.92
C ASN A 186 -9.43 13.10 11.29
N ALA A 187 -9.44 11.92 11.96
CA ALA A 187 -10.01 10.74 11.37
C ALA A 187 -10.73 9.81 12.35
N VAL A 188 -11.67 9.07 11.81
CA VAL A 188 -12.39 8.02 12.52
C VAL A 188 -12.45 6.74 11.70
N VAL A 189 -12.58 5.62 12.40
CA VAL A 189 -12.88 4.31 11.82
C VAL A 189 -14.37 4.05 12.04
N ASP A 190 -15.07 3.79 10.95
CA ASP A 190 -16.52 3.53 10.93
C ASP A 190 -16.76 2.03 10.77
N PHE A 191 -17.38 1.44 11.77
CA PHE A 191 -17.81 0.05 11.85
C PHE A 191 -19.31 -0.04 11.56
N ASN A 192 -19.70 0.25 10.31
CA ASN A 192 -21.10 0.25 9.87
C ASN A 192 -22.00 1.16 10.70
N GLY A 193 -21.58 2.41 10.89
CA GLY A 193 -22.30 3.44 11.65
C GLY A 193 -21.85 3.59 13.11
N LYS A 194 -21.07 2.64 13.64
CA LYS A 194 -20.45 2.76 14.97
C LYS A 194 -19.02 3.26 14.79
N VAL A 195 -18.75 4.48 15.23
CA VAL A 195 -17.46 5.13 14.95
C VAL A 195 -16.52 5.08 16.15
N SER A 196 -15.24 4.88 15.87
CA SER A 196 -14.16 4.98 16.84
C SER A 196 -13.08 5.95 16.35
N PRO A 197 -12.51 6.76 17.23
CA PRO A 197 -11.39 7.63 16.85
C PRO A 197 -10.15 6.78 16.48
N VAL A 198 -9.34 7.30 15.58
CA VAL A 198 -8.00 6.77 15.34
C VAL A 198 -7.16 7.01 16.59
N ILE A 199 -6.48 5.98 17.10
CA ILE A 199 -5.60 6.08 18.28
C ILE A 199 -4.19 6.46 17.84
N LYS A 200 -3.68 5.80 16.81
CA LYS A 200 -2.34 5.98 16.26
C LYS A 200 -2.36 5.73 14.77
N SER A 201 -1.56 6.47 14.03
CA SER A 201 -1.35 6.24 12.61
C SER A 201 0.11 6.43 12.21
N ALA A 202 0.45 5.85 11.08
CA ALA A 202 1.67 6.07 10.31
C ALA A 202 1.27 6.12 8.83
N ASN A 203 2.23 6.23 7.92
CA ASN A 203 1.90 6.34 6.50
C ASN A 203 1.13 5.12 5.94
N ASN A 204 1.35 3.94 6.50
CA ASN A 204 0.84 2.67 5.96
C ASN A 204 0.02 1.83 6.96
N TYR A 205 -0.27 2.33 8.15
CA TYR A 205 -1.18 1.69 9.10
C TYR A 205 -1.82 2.72 10.04
N LEU A 206 -2.96 2.35 10.58
CA LEU A 206 -3.60 3.03 11.72
C LEU A 206 -4.12 1.99 12.72
N THR A 207 -4.42 2.47 13.93
CA THR A 207 -5.07 1.67 14.97
C THR A 207 -6.30 2.40 15.51
N ALA A 208 -7.33 1.64 15.83
CA ALA A 208 -8.56 2.13 16.46
C ALA A 208 -9.13 1.08 17.42
N LYS A 209 -10.02 1.47 18.33
CA LYS A 209 -10.70 0.52 19.19
C LYS A 209 -11.92 -0.05 18.48
N VAL A 210 -12.11 -1.35 18.55
CA VAL A 210 -13.33 -1.99 18.06
C VAL A 210 -14.46 -1.65 19.04
N PRO A 211 -15.62 -1.14 18.58
CA PRO A 211 -16.77 -0.89 19.46
C PRO A 211 -17.24 -2.20 20.12
N VAL A 212 -17.68 -2.12 21.37
CA VAL A 212 -18.07 -3.32 22.14
C VAL A 212 -19.35 -4.00 21.64
N ASP A 213 -20.18 -3.27 20.93
CA ASP A 213 -21.46 -3.69 20.39
C ASP A 213 -21.46 -3.81 18.85
N VAL A 214 -20.27 -3.95 18.25
CA VAL A 214 -20.10 -4.04 16.80
C VAL A 214 -20.74 -5.28 16.21
N ASP A 215 -21.34 -5.12 15.03
CA ASP A 215 -21.86 -6.26 14.27
C ASP A 215 -20.73 -7.03 13.59
N LYS A 216 -20.96 -8.32 13.34
CA LYS A 216 -20.04 -9.18 12.56
C LYS A 216 -20.33 -9.06 11.06
N ASN A 217 -19.37 -9.48 10.25
CA ASN A 217 -19.47 -9.54 8.78
C ASN A 217 -19.76 -8.20 8.12
N ILE A 218 -19.13 -7.13 8.62
CA ILE A 218 -19.32 -5.75 8.15
C ILE A 218 -18.07 -5.20 7.45
N LYS A 219 -18.27 -4.25 6.54
CA LYS A 219 -17.19 -3.45 5.97
C LYS A 219 -16.76 -2.36 6.95
N ILE A 220 -15.46 -2.22 7.11
CA ILE A 220 -14.86 -1.12 7.86
C ILE A 220 -14.45 -0.02 6.90
N LYS A 221 -14.66 1.23 7.30
CA LYS A 221 -14.27 2.42 6.56
C LYS A 221 -13.40 3.31 7.42
N VAL A 222 -12.47 4.00 6.78
CA VAL A 222 -11.72 5.10 7.40
C VAL A 222 -12.20 6.40 6.77
N LYS A 223 -12.56 7.36 7.60
CA LYS A 223 -13.05 8.67 7.19
C LYS A 223 -12.09 9.75 7.69
N GLY A 224 -11.50 10.49 6.77
CA GLY A 224 -10.70 11.67 7.07
C GLY A 224 -11.54 12.93 6.98
N VAL A 225 -11.63 13.65 8.09
CA VAL A 225 -12.51 14.83 8.22
C VAL A 225 -11.95 16.02 7.46
N LYS A 226 -10.65 16.26 7.59
CA LYS A 226 -9.99 17.47 7.04
C LYS A 226 -10.15 17.61 5.54
N TYR A 227 -9.95 16.53 4.80
CA TYR A 227 -10.03 16.53 3.33
C TYR A 227 -11.29 15.85 2.80
N ASN A 228 -12.23 15.50 3.69
CA ASN A 228 -13.49 14.82 3.36
C ASN A 228 -13.27 13.59 2.48
N VAL A 229 -12.39 12.69 2.92
CA VAL A 229 -12.05 11.46 2.20
C VAL A 229 -12.55 10.23 2.94
N GLU A 230 -12.89 9.21 2.19
CA GLU A 230 -13.30 7.91 2.72
C GLU A 230 -12.60 6.79 1.96
N ALA A 231 -12.16 5.76 2.66
CA ALA A 231 -11.70 4.52 2.08
C ALA A 231 -12.33 3.32 2.78
N VAL A 232 -12.64 2.28 2.01
CA VAL A 232 -13.28 1.05 2.48
C VAL A 232 -12.25 -0.07 2.53
N CYS A 233 -12.22 -0.83 3.62
CA CYS A 233 -11.38 -2.00 3.71
C CYS A 233 -11.87 -3.10 2.76
N PRO A 234 -11.01 -3.74 1.97
CA PRO A 234 -11.41 -4.81 1.05
C PRO A 234 -12.06 -6.00 1.76
N GLY A 235 -11.53 -6.43 2.91
CA GLY A 235 -12.11 -7.48 3.75
C GLY A 235 -13.22 -6.97 4.65
N ARG A 236 -13.94 -7.88 5.25
CA ARG A 236 -14.96 -7.59 6.27
C ARG A 236 -14.41 -7.90 7.66
N TYR A 237 -14.87 -7.19 8.65
CA TYR A 237 -14.64 -7.54 10.05
C TYR A 237 -15.50 -8.78 10.39
N TYR A 238 -14.88 -9.82 10.95
CA TYR A 238 -15.44 -11.17 11.06
C TYR A 238 -15.90 -11.71 9.70
N ASP A 239 -15.06 -11.55 8.67
CA ASP A 239 -15.34 -12.03 7.32
C ASP A 239 -15.48 -13.56 7.31
N CYS A 240 -16.66 -14.04 7.01
CA CYS A 240 -16.94 -15.47 6.96
C CYS A 240 -18.17 -15.73 6.11
N ASP A 241 -18.00 -16.30 4.93
CA ASP A 241 -19.12 -16.83 4.15
C ASP A 241 -19.40 -18.28 4.55
N PHE A 242 -18.35 -19.03 4.90
CA PHE A 242 -18.47 -20.39 5.36
C PHE A 242 -17.37 -20.79 6.35
N MET A 243 -17.75 -21.11 7.59
CA MET A 243 -16.81 -21.58 8.62
C MET A 243 -16.47 -23.05 8.42
N ILE A 244 -15.18 -23.32 8.25
CA ILE A 244 -14.68 -24.70 8.18
C ILE A 244 -14.42 -25.23 9.58
N MET A 245 -13.55 -24.57 10.35
CA MET A 245 -13.19 -24.94 11.71
C MET A 245 -12.89 -23.69 12.53
N ASP A 246 -13.57 -23.54 13.68
CA ASP A 246 -13.28 -22.53 14.70
C ASP A 246 -12.86 -23.14 16.03
N PHE A 247 -12.81 -24.48 16.09
CA PHE A 247 -12.45 -25.26 17.26
C PHE A 247 -13.37 -25.08 18.48
N ASP A 248 -14.45 -24.36 18.33
CA ASP A 248 -15.52 -24.14 19.32
C ASP A 248 -16.83 -24.83 18.92
N GLU A 249 -17.51 -24.31 17.89
CA GLU A 249 -18.76 -24.86 17.35
C GLU A 249 -18.48 -25.82 16.19
N TYR A 250 -17.54 -25.45 15.33
CA TYR A 250 -17.18 -26.25 14.15
C TYR A 250 -15.90 -27.04 14.44
N LEU A 251 -16.11 -28.15 15.12
CA LEU A 251 -15.03 -29.03 15.57
C LEU A 251 -14.53 -29.94 14.43
N PRO A 252 -13.23 -30.22 14.38
CA PRO A 252 -12.71 -31.25 13.51
C PRO A 252 -13.24 -32.63 13.92
N SER A 253 -13.49 -33.49 12.93
CA SER A 253 -13.83 -34.90 13.15
C SER A 253 -12.65 -35.73 13.63
N SER A 254 -11.44 -35.29 13.32
CA SER A 254 -10.18 -35.86 13.81
C SER A 254 -9.17 -34.73 13.97
N MET A 255 -8.45 -34.72 15.09
CA MET A 255 -7.38 -33.74 15.38
C MET A 255 -6.39 -34.30 16.40
N THR A 256 -5.21 -33.73 16.41
CA THR A 256 -4.13 -34.17 17.28
C THR A 256 -3.83 -33.21 18.43
N ASN A 257 -3.95 -31.92 18.21
CA ASN A 257 -3.62 -30.90 19.24
C ASN A 257 -4.64 -29.75 19.21
N VAL A 258 -5.34 -29.55 20.32
CA VAL A 258 -6.20 -28.39 20.54
C VAL A 258 -5.90 -27.82 21.91
N VAL A 259 -5.81 -26.51 22.01
CA VAL A 259 -5.74 -25.81 23.29
C VAL A 259 -7.14 -25.42 23.69
N THR A 260 -7.62 -26.02 24.76
CA THR A 260 -8.97 -25.79 25.30
C THR A 260 -8.96 -25.01 26.62
N ASP A 261 -7.81 -24.57 27.09
CA ASP A 261 -7.68 -23.80 28.34
C ASP A 261 -8.13 -22.36 28.12
N GLU A 262 -9.29 -22.00 28.66
CA GLU A 262 -9.82 -20.65 28.66
C GLU A 262 -8.88 -19.61 29.29
N LYS A 263 -7.90 -20.02 30.10
CA LYS A 263 -6.90 -19.16 30.73
C LYS A 263 -5.65 -18.99 29.90
N ASP A 264 -5.53 -19.68 28.75
CA ASP A 264 -4.36 -19.52 27.91
C ASP A 264 -4.25 -18.05 27.42
N PRO A 265 -3.19 -17.32 27.85
CA PRO A 265 -3.05 -15.91 27.51
C PRO A 265 -2.77 -15.68 26.03
N GLN A 266 -2.53 -16.74 25.27
CA GLN A 266 -2.23 -16.69 23.84
C GLN A 266 -3.44 -16.96 22.97
N ARG A 267 -4.59 -17.30 23.53
CA ARG A 267 -5.82 -17.49 22.77
C ARG A 267 -6.30 -16.20 22.10
N LEU A 268 -6.95 -16.35 20.98
CA LEU A 268 -7.67 -15.24 20.34
C LEU A 268 -9.06 -15.11 20.99
N SER A 269 -9.84 -16.19 20.90
CA SER A 269 -11.14 -16.38 21.58
C SER A 269 -11.39 -17.88 21.68
N GLY A 270 -12.05 -18.35 22.72
CA GLY A 270 -12.40 -19.78 22.83
C GLY A 270 -11.22 -20.75 22.69
N ASN A 271 -11.45 -21.85 21.98
CA ASN A 271 -10.48 -22.88 21.66
C ASN A 271 -9.72 -22.56 20.37
N PHE A 272 -8.54 -23.10 20.21
CA PHE A 272 -7.75 -22.98 18.99
C PHE A 272 -6.79 -24.16 18.81
N LEU A 273 -6.34 -24.40 17.59
CA LEU A 273 -5.35 -25.43 17.28
C LEU A 273 -3.96 -24.91 17.53
N ARG A 274 -3.20 -25.59 18.41
CA ARG A 274 -1.78 -25.30 18.66
C ARG A 274 -0.89 -26.44 18.23
N ILE A 275 0.24 -26.11 17.65
CA ILE A 275 1.33 -27.01 17.32
C ILE A 275 2.58 -26.53 18.04
N ASP A 276 3.11 -27.35 18.94
CA ASP A 276 4.27 -27.03 19.77
C ASP A 276 5.43 -28.02 19.58
N ASP A 277 6.56 -27.76 20.22
CA ASP A 277 7.79 -28.54 20.11
C ASP A 277 7.69 -30.00 20.58
N LYS A 278 6.61 -30.34 21.27
CA LYS A 278 6.42 -31.68 21.84
C LYS A 278 5.89 -32.69 20.82
N SER A 279 5.55 -32.20 19.66
CA SER A 279 4.98 -33.04 18.62
C SER A 279 6.11 -33.75 17.86
N GLU A 280 6.29 -35.06 18.07
CA GLU A 280 7.20 -35.91 17.28
C GLU A 280 6.56 -36.22 15.92
N TYR A 281 7.00 -35.59 14.84
CA TYR A 281 6.39 -35.79 13.54
C TYR A 281 7.41 -36.00 12.41
N SER A 282 7.13 -37.01 11.64
CA SER A 282 7.74 -37.27 10.35
C SER A 282 6.97 -36.57 9.21
N SER A 283 7.57 -36.41 8.05
CA SER A 283 7.04 -35.78 6.85
C SER A 283 5.53 -36.04 6.62
N TRP A 284 4.78 -34.99 6.25
CA TRP A 284 3.34 -35.02 5.90
C TRP A 284 2.41 -35.48 7.02
N TRP A 285 2.39 -34.73 8.06
CA TRP A 285 1.52 -35.01 9.18
C TRP A 285 0.14 -34.38 9.04
N TYR A 286 -0.84 -35.19 9.41
CA TYR A 286 -2.25 -34.87 9.48
C TYR A 286 -2.58 -34.16 10.79
N ILE A 287 -3.10 -32.95 10.71
CA ILE A 287 -3.32 -32.12 11.90
C ILE A 287 -4.77 -32.13 12.32
N ALA A 288 -5.66 -31.82 11.39
CA ALA A 288 -7.07 -31.71 11.63
C ALA A 288 -7.87 -32.02 10.35
N GLU A 289 -9.03 -32.62 10.52
CA GLU A 289 -9.99 -32.87 9.44
C GLU A 289 -11.41 -32.58 9.93
N ARG A 290 -12.17 -31.97 9.05
CA ARG A 290 -13.63 -31.90 9.19
C ARG A 290 -14.28 -32.55 7.98
N GLY A 291 -15.15 -33.53 8.23
CA GLY A 291 -16.11 -34.04 7.25
C GLY A 291 -17.36 -33.14 7.20
N ASP A 292 -18.30 -33.50 6.36
CA ASP A 292 -19.63 -32.89 6.26
C ASP A 292 -19.63 -31.35 6.00
N ILE A 293 -18.70 -30.91 5.17
CA ILE A 293 -18.68 -29.51 4.70
C ILE A 293 -19.65 -29.38 3.52
N PRO A 294 -20.70 -28.58 3.61
CA PRO A 294 -21.67 -28.38 2.54
C PRO A 294 -21.11 -27.40 1.49
N TYR A 295 -20.09 -27.85 0.75
CA TYR A 295 -19.59 -27.06 -0.37
C TYR A 295 -20.70 -26.84 -1.40
N THR A 296 -20.79 -25.61 -1.92
CA THR A 296 -21.67 -25.30 -3.03
C THR A 296 -21.01 -25.64 -4.37
N ASP A 297 -21.79 -25.88 -5.41
CA ASP A 297 -21.27 -26.10 -6.77
C ASP A 297 -20.40 -24.92 -7.25
N ASP A 298 -20.73 -23.70 -6.81
CA ASP A 298 -19.95 -22.49 -7.10
C ASP A 298 -18.56 -22.53 -6.44
N MET A 299 -18.44 -23.03 -5.21
CA MET A 299 -17.15 -23.21 -4.53
C MET A 299 -16.30 -24.30 -5.19
N LEU A 300 -16.92 -25.32 -5.76
CA LEU A 300 -16.25 -26.48 -6.33
C LEU A 300 -16.04 -26.38 -7.85
N GLY A 301 -16.58 -25.38 -8.51
CA GLY A 301 -16.39 -25.16 -9.94
C GLY A 301 -14.98 -24.66 -10.26
N LEU A 302 -14.37 -25.17 -11.34
CA LEU A 302 -12.99 -24.83 -11.75
C LEU A 302 -12.73 -23.35 -11.93
N GLU A 303 -13.67 -22.62 -12.46
CA GLU A 303 -13.55 -21.18 -12.67
C GLU A 303 -14.10 -20.38 -11.49
N SER A 304 -15.22 -20.81 -10.94
CA SER A 304 -15.90 -20.11 -9.84
C SER A 304 -15.15 -20.22 -8.51
N CYS A 305 -14.41 -21.30 -8.26
CA CYS A 305 -13.58 -21.44 -7.06
C CYS A 305 -12.53 -20.33 -6.94
N LYS A 306 -12.08 -19.76 -8.07
CA LYS A 306 -11.16 -18.62 -8.11
C LYS A 306 -11.71 -17.36 -7.46
N ASN A 307 -13.05 -17.29 -7.29
CA ASN A 307 -13.70 -16.19 -6.58
C ASN A 307 -13.66 -16.32 -5.06
N TYR A 308 -13.08 -17.40 -4.55
CA TYR A 308 -12.98 -17.68 -3.13
C TYR A 308 -11.53 -17.64 -2.64
N VAL A 309 -11.39 -17.49 -1.34
CA VAL A 309 -10.14 -17.60 -0.59
C VAL A 309 -10.38 -18.40 0.68
N VAL A 310 -9.34 -19.05 1.17
CA VAL A 310 -9.32 -19.56 2.55
C VAL A 310 -8.68 -18.50 3.43
N LYS A 311 -9.32 -18.21 4.55
CA LYS A 311 -8.77 -17.33 5.58
C LYS A 311 -8.65 -18.09 6.89
N CYS A 312 -7.68 -17.74 7.69
CA CYS A 312 -7.58 -18.18 9.08
C CYS A 312 -6.83 -17.13 9.90
N GLU A 313 -7.04 -17.11 11.17
CA GLU A 313 -6.17 -16.44 12.10
C GLU A 313 -4.99 -17.35 12.40
N PHE A 314 -3.80 -16.81 12.24
CA PHE A 314 -2.54 -17.51 12.43
C PHE A 314 -1.65 -16.77 13.42
N ARG A 315 -0.96 -17.53 14.26
CA ARG A 315 0.01 -17.03 15.20
C ARG A 315 1.23 -17.91 15.20
N THR A 316 2.42 -17.33 15.16
CA THR A 316 3.69 -18.05 15.28
C THR A 316 4.68 -17.28 16.15
N SER A 317 5.57 -18.01 16.84
CA SER A 317 6.69 -17.43 17.55
C SER A 317 7.94 -17.27 16.67
N ASN A 318 8.03 -18.03 15.60
CA ASN A 318 9.20 -18.09 14.71
C ASN A 318 8.78 -17.94 13.24
N GLN A 319 9.73 -17.56 12.41
CA GLN A 319 9.52 -17.55 10.97
C GLN A 319 9.51 -18.99 10.43
N PHE A 320 8.56 -19.31 9.57
CA PHE A 320 8.62 -20.51 8.75
C PHE A 320 9.73 -20.36 7.71
N ILE A 321 10.58 -21.37 7.60
CA ILE A 321 11.69 -21.36 6.66
C ILE A 321 11.54 -22.45 5.61
N LYS A 322 11.11 -23.65 5.99
CA LYS A 322 10.94 -24.80 5.10
C LYS A 322 9.61 -25.54 5.31
N ASP A 323 8.85 -25.11 6.32
CA ASP A 323 7.57 -25.75 6.61
C ASP A 323 6.56 -25.47 5.50
N ARG A 324 5.69 -26.42 5.23
CA ARG A 324 4.57 -26.30 4.30
C ARG A 324 3.29 -26.64 5.02
N ILE A 325 2.29 -25.82 4.82
CA ILE A 325 0.93 -26.10 5.25
C ILE A 325 0.12 -26.42 4.02
N ARG A 326 -0.53 -27.56 4.05
CA ARG A 326 -1.41 -27.99 2.99
C ARG A 326 -2.82 -28.04 3.53
N PHE A 327 -3.70 -27.28 2.96
CA PHE A 327 -5.13 -27.45 3.12
C PHE A 327 -5.65 -28.25 1.94
N CYS A 328 -6.22 -29.39 2.22
CA CYS A 328 -6.73 -30.28 1.20
C CYS A 328 -8.25 -30.32 1.27
N ASN A 329 -8.92 -29.94 0.20
CA ASN A 329 -10.24 -30.46 -0.11
C ASN A 329 -10.02 -31.88 -0.62
N TYR A 330 -10.47 -32.87 0.13
CA TYR A 330 -10.16 -34.24 -0.19
C TYR A 330 -11.09 -34.75 -1.28
N LEU A 331 -10.57 -34.83 -2.47
CA LEU A 331 -11.26 -35.43 -3.61
C LEU A 331 -10.82 -36.86 -3.92
N TYR A 332 -9.65 -37.21 -3.56
CA TYR A 332 -9.00 -38.52 -3.59
C TYR A 332 -7.59 -38.34 -3.05
N TRP A 333 -6.91 -39.43 -2.72
CA TRP A 333 -5.59 -39.50 -2.09
C TRP A 333 -4.48 -38.70 -2.79
N ALA A 334 -4.75 -38.09 -3.92
CA ALA A 334 -3.73 -37.53 -4.80
C ALA A 334 -3.86 -36.04 -5.15
N ALA A 335 -4.93 -35.35 -4.82
CA ALA A 335 -5.10 -33.96 -5.26
C ALA A 335 -5.12 -32.97 -4.09
N PRO A 336 -3.99 -32.33 -3.76
CA PRO A 336 -3.97 -31.18 -2.87
C PRO A 336 -4.65 -30.01 -3.55
N THR A 337 -5.57 -29.36 -2.85
CA THR A 337 -6.29 -28.20 -3.35
C THR A 337 -5.54 -26.89 -3.12
N CYS A 338 -4.70 -26.83 -2.08
CA CYS A 338 -3.91 -25.65 -1.76
C CYS A 338 -2.64 -26.06 -1.03
N ASP A 339 -1.49 -25.85 -1.65
CA ASP A 339 -0.20 -25.96 -1.00
C ASP A 339 0.34 -24.57 -0.72
N TRP A 340 0.62 -24.29 0.54
CA TRP A 340 1.27 -23.06 0.96
C TRP A 340 2.63 -23.37 1.53
N VAL A 341 3.62 -22.71 0.94
CA VAL A 341 5.01 -22.80 1.41
C VAL A 341 5.30 -21.67 2.39
N ALA A 342 6.33 -21.82 3.19
CA ALA A 342 6.72 -20.84 4.20
C ALA A 342 6.85 -19.39 3.66
N THR A 343 7.18 -19.24 2.39
CA THR A 343 7.29 -17.92 1.72
C THR A 343 5.95 -17.23 1.51
N ASP A 344 4.84 -17.97 1.49
CA ASP A 344 3.49 -17.40 1.35
C ASP A 344 3.03 -16.77 2.67
N PHE A 345 3.63 -17.20 3.77
CA PHE A 345 3.44 -16.64 5.12
C PHE A 345 4.51 -15.59 5.39
N ASN A 346 4.43 -14.46 4.76
CA ASN A 346 5.36 -13.36 5.02
C ASN A 346 5.05 -12.69 6.37
N ILE A 347 5.15 -13.46 7.46
CA ILE A 347 4.85 -13.02 8.80
C ILE A 347 6.01 -12.20 9.34
N GLN A 348 5.73 -10.95 9.66
CA GLN A 348 6.70 -10.03 10.27
C GLN A 348 6.39 -9.74 11.74
N ASN A 349 5.24 -10.21 12.24
CA ASN A 349 4.75 -9.92 13.57
C ASN A 349 4.60 -11.21 14.39
N PHE A 350 5.70 -11.62 15.01
CA PHE A 350 5.69 -12.82 15.83
C PHE A 350 4.87 -12.63 17.12
N ASN A 351 4.33 -13.74 17.62
CA ASN A 351 3.53 -13.81 18.84
C ASN A 351 2.23 -13.00 18.83
N ARG A 352 1.69 -12.72 17.62
CA ARG A 352 0.42 -12.02 17.43
C ARG A 352 -0.45 -12.78 16.45
N TRP A 353 -1.75 -12.78 16.69
CA TRP A 353 -2.72 -13.31 15.76
C TRP A 353 -2.87 -12.36 14.56
N GLU A 354 -2.71 -12.90 13.38
CA GLU A 354 -2.83 -12.19 12.11
C GLU A 354 -3.75 -12.98 11.17
N THR A 355 -4.66 -12.31 10.47
CA THR A 355 -5.46 -12.95 9.42
C THR A 355 -4.59 -13.23 8.20
N ILE A 356 -4.51 -14.49 7.81
CA ILE A 356 -3.87 -14.95 6.59
C ILE A 356 -4.94 -15.23 5.55
N THR A 357 -4.68 -14.80 4.32
CA THR A 357 -5.54 -15.02 3.17
C THR A 357 -4.79 -15.82 2.12
N LEU A 358 -5.34 -16.97 1.75
CA LEU A 358 -4.72 -17.96 0.90
C LEU A 358 -5.64 -18.28 -0.27
N PRO A 359 -5.11 -18.53 -1.48
CA PRO A 359 -5.97 -18.86 -2.61
C PRO A 359 -6.74 -20.15 -2.35
N PHE A 360 -8.01 -20.17 -2.69
CA PHE A 360 -8.79 -21.37 -2.73
C PHE A 360 -8.79 -21.90 -4.17
N ASN A 361 -8.19 -23.07 -4.38
CA ASN A 361 -8.10 -23.69 -5.69
C ASN A 361 -8.70 -25.11 -5.61
N VAL A 362 -9.48 -25.46 -6.60
CA VAL A 362 -9.93 -26.82 -6.83
C VAL A 362 -9.15 -27.34 -8.04
N TYR A 363 -8.36 -28.37 -7.85
CA TYR A 363 -7.68 -29.05 -8.95
C TYR A 363 -8.54 -30.22 -9.42
N LEU A 364 -8.99 -30.16 -10.66
CA LEU A 364 -9.34 -31.36 -11.39
C LEU A 364 -8.04 -31.86 -12.02
N SER A 365 -7.59 -33.01 -11.57
CA SER A 365 -6.57 -33.74 -12.30
C SER A 365 -7.22 -34.32 -13.56
N GLU A 366 -6.55 -34.26 -14.70
CA GLU A 366 -6.90 -35.02 -15.91
C GLU A 366 -6.95 -36.54 -15.59
N ASP A 367 -6.33 -36.96 -14.49
CA ASP A 367 -6.31 -38.32 -13.99
C ASP A 367 -7.62 -38.75 -13.28
N TYR A 368 -8.58 -37.82 -13.05
CA TYR A 368 -9.85 -38.12 -12.35
C TYR A 368 -11.07 -37.60 -13.12
N PRO A 369 -11.39 -38.18 -14.29
CA PRO A 369 -12.49 -37.74 -15.15
C PRO A 369 -13.89 -37.93 -14.55
N ASP A 370 -14.04 -38.75 -13.52
CA ASP A 370 -15.33 -39.06 -12.87
C ASP A 370 -15.63 -38.12 -11.68
N TYR A 371 -14.89 -37.01 -11.54
CA TYR A 371 -15.18 -36.06 -10.51
C TYR A 371 -16.45 -35.28 -10.77
N HIS A 372 -17.40 -35.40 -9.83
CA HIS A 372 -18.60 -34.58 -9.77
C HIS A 372 -18.53 -33.63 -8.55
N PRO A 373 -18.68 -32.31 -8.74
CA PRO A 373 -18.87 -31.38 -7.63
C PRO A 373 -19.97 -31.91 -6.68
N GLY A 374 -19.73 -31.90 -5.37
CA GLY A 374 -20.66 -32.41 -4.37
C GLY A 374 -20.43 -33.84 -3.88
N SER A 375 -19.50 -34.58 -4.48
CA SER A 375 -19.15 -35.95 -3.99
C SER A 375 -18.29 -35.94 -2.74
N TYR A 376 -17.78 -34.80 -2.34
CA TYR A 376 -16.82 -34.65 -1.23
C TYR A 376 -17.19 -33.52 -0.30
N THR A 377 -17.06 -33.84 0.97
CA THR A 377 -17.48 -32.98 2.06
C THR A 377 -16.40 -32.81 3.12
N SER A 378 -15.16 -33.23 2.85
CA SER A 378 -14.11 -33.13 3.85
C SER A 378 -13.08 -32.05 3.51
N PHE A 379 -12.59 -31.41 4.56
CA PHE A 379 -11.47 -30.49 4.53
C PHE A 379 -10.41 -30.99 5.51
N ASN A 380 -9.19 -31.14 5.03
CA ASN A 380 -8.13 -31.61 5.88
C ASN A 380 -6.91 -30.69 5.86
N MET A 381 -6.26 -30.55 6.99
CA MET A 381 -5.08 -29.77 7.22
C MET A 381 -3.91 -30.69 7.47
N ARG A 382 -2.88 -30.56 6.63
CA ARG A 382 -1.62 -31.31 6.74
C ARG A 382 -0.44 -30.36 6.88
N LEU A 383 0.61 -30.84 7.53
CA LEU A 383 1.82 -30.09 7.75
C LEU A 383 3.02 -30.91 7.33
N GLU A 384 3.86 -30.35 6.47
CA GLU A 384 5.21 -30.82 6.25
C GLU A 384 6.15 -29.97 7.09
N ILE A 385 6.86 -30.59 8.01
CA ILE A 385 7.60 -29.90 9.05
C ILE A 385 9.09 -30.05 8.85
N ASP A 386 9.84 -28.97 9.00
CA ASP A 386 11.29 -29.02 9.21
C ASP A 386 11.60 -29.46 10.66
N PRO A 387 12.23 -30.64 10.86
CA PRO A 387 12.51 -31.15 12.21
C PRO A 387 13.54 -30.32 12.99
N GLU A 388 14.25 -29.41 12.33
CA GLU A 388 15.31 -28.61 12.94
C GLU A 388 14.81 -27.31 13.57
N ILE A 389 13.51 -26.98 13.42
CA ILE A 389 12.96 -25.70 13.89
C ILE A 389 12.01 -25.93 15.07
N ALA A 390 12.24 -25.18 16.15
CA ALA A 390 11.33 -25.08 17.27
C ALA A 390 9.95 -24.58 16.81
N ARG A 391 8.90 -25.29 17.20
CA ARG A 391 7.53 -25.06 16.74
C ARG A 391 6.71 -24.42 17.83
N ASN A 392 6.10 -23.35 17.53
CA ASN A 392 5.05 -22.76 18.37
C ASN A 392 4.17 -21.90 17.48
N PHE A 393 3.23 -22.52 16.80
CA PHE A 393 2.27 -21.80 16.00
C PHE A 393 0.86 -22.32 16.24
N ALA A 394 -0.11 -21.51 15.90
CA ALA A 394 -1.51 -21.78 16.17
C ALA A 394 -2.39 -21.28 15.03
N PHE A 395 -3.55 -21.94 14.88
CA PHE A 395 -4.59 -21.61 13.92
C PHE A 395 -5.93 -21.47 14.63
N ASP A 396 -6.74 -20.56 14.11
CA ASP A 396 -8.12 -20.37 14.54
C ASP A 396 -8.98 -19.90 13.35
N ASN A 397 -10.29 -20.07 13.43
CA ASN A 397 -11.27 -19.54 12.50
C ASN A 397 -10.97 -19.83 11.03
N ILE A 398 -10.69 -21.08 10.69
CA ILE A 398 -10.42 -21.50 9.30
C ILE A 398 -11.75 -21.44 8.53
N ARG A 399 -11.80 -20.65 7.46
CA ARG A 399 -13.02 -20.31 6.75
C ARG A 399 -12.81 -20.07 5.26
N ILE A 400 -13.87 -20.17 4.48
CA ILE A 400 -13.92 -19.77 3.09
C ILE A 400 -14.65 -18.43 3.01
N CYS A 401 -14.08 -17.51 2.26
CA CYS A 401 -14.64 -16.20 2.00
C CYS A 401 -14.63 -15.90 0.51
N ARG A 402 -15.62 -15.15 0.04
CA ARG A 402 -15.66 -14.64 -1.34
C ARG A 402 -14.68 -13.48 -1.50
N LYS A 403 -13.95 -13.45 -2.61
CA LYS A 403 -13.03 -12.34 -2.91
C LYS A 403 -13.80 -11.07 -3.23
N GLY A 404 -13.41 -9.97 -2.63
CA GLY A 404 -13.70 -8.63 -3.16
C GLY A 404 -15.11 -8.10 -2.99
N ASP A 405 -15.89 -8.64 -2.08
CA ASP A 405 -17.16 -8.00 -1.71
C ASP A 405 -17.00 -6.81 -0.75
#